data_de42b3731ac2598e4accf4e82a37d337
#
_entry.id   de42b3731ac2598e4accf4e82a37d337
#
_cell.length_a   1.000
_cell.length_b   1.000
_cell.length_c   1.000
_cell.angle_alpha   90.00
_cell.angle_beta   90.00
_cell.angle_gamma   90.00
#
_symmetry.space_group_name_H-M   'P 1'
#
loop_
_entity.id
_entity.type
_entity.pdbx_description
1 polymer ?
#
loop_
_entity_poly.entity_id
_entity_poly.type
_entity_poly.pdbx_seq_one_letter_code
_entity_poly.pdbx_strand_id
1 'polypeptide(L)'
;MPEVPAAPPVAFFAAGGDGFRPLPTAASRWSADMVTGPAVCGIVARSLESDHGEPGFGPARLTVDLFRPVRADLLHVATRRARDGNRIRVADAEVIQAGEVVARASLVLLRTSDAPPGEVWQGGHRLDGPSGEVRAAAGGLVAPWFGSGDDGPNWTPSMADHEGAGRKRMWTRMPQVVAGEDATPFARAAMTGETTSLMTNWGTAGVGFINADVTVALARLPIGDEVGVEADGHLTAEGIAVGTATLYDQEGPIGSSIVTAIANARRQVDVAKTRALGS
;
A
#
# COMPACT_ATOMS: atom_id res chain seq x y z
N MET A 1 31.32 0.02 24.46
CA MET A 1 31.31 0.47 23.07
C MET A 1 30.24 1.53 22.94
N PRO A 2 30.45 2.70 22.33
CA PRO A 2 29.38 3.64 22.12
C PRO A 2 28.35 2.99 21.17
N GLU A 3 27.08 2.99 21.56
CA GLU A 3 25.95 2.61 20.71
C GLU A 3 25.94 3.51 19.48
N VAL A 4 26.09 2.92 18.30
CA VAL A 4 25.90 3.64 17.03
C VAL A 4 24.42 4.04 17.04
N PRO A 5 24.08 5.35 16.96
CA PRO A 5 22.68 5.75 16.93
C PRO A 5 22.01 5.09 15.72
N ALA A 6 20.88 4.44 15.96
CA ALA A 6 20.07 3.84 14.88
C ALA A 6 19.78 4.94 13.84
N ALA A 7 19.95 4.61 12.56
CA ALA A 7 19.59 5.51 11.48
C ALA A 7 18.13 5.96 11.69
N PRO A 8 17.81 7.24 11.44
CA PRO A 8 16.44 7.71 11.61
C PRO A 8 15.49 6.86 10.76
N PRO A 9 14.30 6.52 11.27
CA PRO A 9 13.36 5.72 10.53
C PRO A 9 12.99 6.41 9.21
N VAL A 10 12.90 5.60 8.15
CA VAL A 10 12.54 6.08 6.82
C VAL A 10 11.06 6.46 6.81
N ALA A 11 10.73 7.68 6.39
CA ALA A 11 9.37 8.20 6.37
C ALA A 11 9.01 8.81 5.02
N PHE A 12 7.71 8.84 4.70
CA PHE A 12 7.20 9.47 3.48
C PHE A 12 7.04 10.99 3.61
N PHE A 13 6.60 11.46 4.77
CA PHE A 13 6.33 12.88 5.00
C PHE A 13 6.99 13.39 6.26
N ALA A 14 7.29 14.69 6.27
CA ALA A 14 7.51 15.45 7.49
C ALA A 14 6.26 16.30 7.77
N ALA A 15 5.82 16.36 9.03
CA ALA A 15 4.83 17.32 9.47
C ALA A 15 5.45 18.72 9.44
N GLY A 16 4.72 19.73 8.96
CA GLY A 16 5.21 21.10 8.88
C GLY A 16 4.08 22.10 8.72
N GLY A 17 3.99 23.05 9.65
CA GLY A 17 2.92 24.04 9.65
C GLY A 17 1.55 23.37 9.79
N ASP A 18 0.67 23.62 8.83
CA ASP A 18 -0.69 23.10 8.73
C ASP A 18 -0.83 21.91 7.76
N GLY A 19 0.30 21.35 7.26
CA GLY A 19 0.29 20.30 6.25
C GLY A 19 1.44 19.30 6.35
N PHE A 20 1.62 18.55 5.27
CA PHE A 20 2.60 17.48 5.15
C PHE A 20 3.53 17.76 3.97
N ARG A 21 4.83 17.70 4.21
CA ARG A 21 5.86 17.90 3.20
C ARG A 21 6.46 16.55 2.80
N PRO A 22 6.36 16.16 1.50
CA PRO A 22 6.96 14.90 1.04
C PRO A 22 8.48 14.89 1.25
N LEU A 23 8.99 13.77 1.73
CA LEU A 23 10.42 13.48 1.84
C LEU A 23 10.90 12.72 0.60
N PRO A 24 12.21 12.62 0.34
CA PRO A 24 12.75 11.92 -0.82
C PRO A 24 12.24 10.47 -0.98
N THR A 25 11.96 9.80 0.13
CA THR A 25 11.37 8.44 0.15
C THR A 25 9.98 8.37 -0.49
N ALA A 26 9.24 9.47 -0.49
CA ALA A 26 7.92 9.55 -1.11
C ALA A 26 7.97 9.71 -2.63
N ALA A 27 9.16 9.83 -3.24
CA ALA A 27 9.28 10.03 -4.68
C ALA A 27 8.74 8.82 -5.47
N SER A 28 7.96 9.11 -6.51
CA SER A 28 7.40 8.11 -7.40
C SER A 28 8.44 7.59 -8.40
N ARG A 29 8.32 6.32 -8.77
CA ARG A 29 9.10 5.73 -9.87
C ARG A 29 8.73 6.28 -11.25
N TRP A 30 7.55 6.87 -11.40
CA TRP A 30 7.11 7.53 -12.63
C TRP A 30 7.81 8.87 -12.87
N SER A 31 8.06 9.63 -11.79
CA SER A 31 8.73 10.92 -11.83
C SER A 31 9.15 11.34 -10.42
N ALA A 32 10.36 11.87 -10.26
CA ALA A 32 10.87 12.32 -8.97
C ALA A 32 10.11 13.52 -8.38
N ASP A 33 9.36 14.26 -9.21
CA ASP A 33 8.52 15.39 -8.80
C ASP A 33 7.09 14.96 -8.38
N MET A 34 6.83 13.66 -8.31
CA MET A 34 5.55 13.07 -7.91
C MET A 34 5.69 12.23 -6.65
N VAL A 35 4.63 12.21 -5.85
CA VAL A 35 4.50 11.34 -4.68
C VAL A 35 4.03 9.95 -5.12
N THR A 36 4.63 8.91 -4.55
CA THR A 36 4.24 7.51 -4.82
C THR A 36 2.87 7.18 -4.24
N GLY A 37 2.12 6.30 -4.90
CA GLY A 37 0.78 5.89 -4.47
C GLY A 37 0.71 5.37 -3.03
N PRO A 38 1.62 4.48 -2.55
CA PRO A 38 1.65 4.07 -1.16
C PRO A 38 1.72 5.22 -0.17
N ALA A 39 2.49 6.27 -0.46
CA ALA A 39 2.57 7.45 0.41
C ALA A 39 1.24 8.21 0.46
N VAL A 40 0.55 8.37 -0.69
CA VAL A 40 -0.78 9.01 -0.74
C VAL A 40 -1.78 8.20 0.07
N CYS A 41 -1.84 6.88 -0.10
CA CYS A 41 -2.73 6.01 0.66
C CYS A 41 -2.40 6.01 2.16
N GLY A 42 -1.12 6.06 2.50
CA GLY A 42 -0.66 6.13 3.89
C GLY A 42 -1.11 7.41 4.60
N ILE A 43 -0.90 8.58 3.97
CA ILE A 43 -1.26 9.86 4.62
C ILE A 43 -2.77 10.01 4.77
N VAL A 44 -3.55 9.54 3.80
CA VAL A 44 -5.01 9.54 3.87
C VAL A 44 -5.51 8.58 4.95
N ALA A 45 -4.99 7.35 5.01
CA ALA A 45 -5.35 6.37 6.03
C ALA A 45 -5.03 6.87 7.43
N ARG A 46 -3.82 7.40 7.64
CA ARG A 46 -3.38 8.00 8.90
C ARG A 46 -4.30 9.14 9.33
N SER A 47 -4.65 10.07 8.43
CA SER A 47 -5.49 11.21 8.76
C SER A 47 -6.92 10.80 9.08
N LEU A 48 -7.50 9.89 8.29
CA LEU A 48 -8.86 9.37 8.55
C LEU A 48 -8.94 8.59 9.87
N GLU A 49 -7.92 7.78 10.18
CA GLU A 49 -7.88 7.02 11.44
C GLU A 49 -7.67 7.93 12.65
N SER A 50 -6.77 8.92 12.54
CA SER A 50 -6.52 9.92 13.60
C SER A 50 -7.77 10.72 13.95
N ASP A 51 -8.53 11.17 12.93
CA ASP A 51 -9.64 12.10 13.14
C ASP A 51 -10.97 11.37 13.41
N HIS A 52 -11.10 10.14 12.92
CA HIS A 52 -12.38 9.41 12.92
C HIS A 52 -12.31 8.00 13.51
N GLY A 53 -11.12 7.51 13.88
CA GLY A 53 -10.97 6.26 14.62
C GLY A 53 -11.69 6.30 15.96
N GLU A 54 -12.32 5.19 16.35
CA GLU A 54 -13.06 5.11 17.60
C GLU A 54 -13.04 3.69 18.17
N PRO A 55 -12.89 3.51 19.49
CA PRO A 55 -12.97 2.21 20.13
C PRO A 55 -14.23 1.43 19.74
N GLY A 56 -14.08 0.15 19.46
CA GLY A 56 -15.18 -0.73 19.04
C GLY A 56 -15.56 -0.62 17.55
N PHE A 57 -14.80 0.17 16.76
CA PHE A 57 -14.92 0.20 15.30
C PHE A 57 -13.58 -0.11 14.65
N GLY A 58 -13.59 -1.00 13.68
CA GLY A 58 -12.43 -1.35 12.86
C GLY A 58 -12.51 -0.74 11.45
N PRO A 59 -11.40 -0.23 10.89
CA PRO A 59 -11.35 0.16 9.50
C PRO A 59 -11.50 -1.08 8.62
N ALA A 60 -12.58 -1.12 7.83
CA ALA A 60 -12.95 -2.27 7.03
C ALA A 60 -12.78 -2.07 5.52
N ARG A 61 -12.87 -0.82 5.04
CA ARG A 61 -12.63 -0.52 3.63
C ARG A 61 -12.13 0.91 3.47
N LEU A 62 -11.03 1.05 2.74
CA LEU A 62 -10.53 2.32 2.23
C LEU A 62 -10.59 2.31 0.71
N THR A 63 -11.24 3.30 0.11
CA THR A 63 -11.16 3.58 -1.33
C THR A 63 -10.45 4.91 -1.51
N VAL A 64 -9.49 4.97 -2.42
CA VAL A 64 -8.76 6.19 -2.77
C VAL A 64 -8.86 6.40 -4.28
N ASP A 65 -9.43 7.52 -4.70
CA ASP A 65 -9.47 7.98 -6.08
C ASP A 65 -8.29 8.94 -6.33
N LEU A 66 -7.50 8.69 -7.35
CA LEU A 66 -6.33 9.48 -7.73
C LEU A 66 -6.68 10.34 -8.95
N PHE A 67 -7.11 11.58 -8.71
CA PHE A 67 -7.58 12.47 -9.78
C PHE A 67 -6.45 13.05 -10.61
N ARG A 68 -5.33 13.36 -9.94
CA ARG A 68 -4.16 13.99 -10.53
C ARG A 68 -2.88 13.50 -9.85
N PRO A 69 -1.72 13.60 -10.53
CA PRO A 69 -0.44 13.35 -9.87
C PRO A 69 -0.27 14.25 -8.64
N VAL A 70 -0.07 13.64 -7.47
CA VAL A 70 0.30 14.36 -6.25
C VAL A 70 1.76 14.80 -6.40
N ARG A 71 2.03 16.09 -6.34
CA ARG A 71 3.38 16.65 -6.52
C ARG A 71 4.22 16.52 -5.24
N ALA A 72 5.54 16.49 -5.42
CA ALA A 72 6.50 16.50 -4.32
C ALA A 72 6.58 17.91 -3.66
N ASP A 73 5.43 18.45 -3.28
CA ASP A 73 5.25 19.75 -2.64
C ASP A 73 4.29 19.61 -1.45
N LEU A 74 4.17 20.66 -0.64
CA LEU A 74 3.29 20.70 0.51
C LEU A 74 1.87 20.27 0.13
N LEU A 75 1.29 19.40 0.91
CA LEU A 75 -0.09 18.97 0.78
C LEU A 75 -0.84 19.06 2.11
N HIS A 76 -2.15 19.18 2.03
CA HIS A 76 -3.06 19.17 3.16
C HIS A 76 -4.04 18.01 3.00
N VAL A 77 -4.48 17.44 4.11
CA VAL A 77 -5.54 16.42 4.12
C VAL A 77 -6.70 16.98 4.94
N ALA A 78 -7.82 17.20 4.28
CA ALA A 78 -9.06 17.58 4.94
C ALA A 78 -9.95 16.36 5.10
N THR A 79 -10.47 16.12 6.30
CA THR A 79 -11.33 14.98 6.60
C THR A 79 -12.70 15.44 7.09
N ARG A 80 -13.72 14.62 6.88
CA ARG A 80 -15.05 14.83 7.43
C ARG A 80 -15.78 13.52 7.71
N ARG A 81 -16.59 13.49 8.77
CA ARG A 81 -17.53 12.40 9.01
C ARG A 81 -18.70 12.53 8.04
N ALA A 82 -18.88 11.53 7.14
CA ALA A 82 -19.97 11.49 6.19
C ALA A 82 -21.21 10.76 6.75
N ARG A 83 -20.99 9.76 7.62
CA ARG A 83 -22.06 9.01 8.29
C ARG A 83 -21.61 8.61 9.69
N ASP A 84 -22.53 8.79 10.66
CA ASP A 84 -22.33 8.38 12.05
C ASP A 84 -23.47 7.44 12.49
N GLY A 85 -23.28 6.15 12.25
CA GLY A 85 -24.25 5.10 12.57
C GLY A 85 -23.73 4.16 13.66
N ASN A 86 -24.66 3.46 14.30
CA ASN A 86 -24.34 2.55 15.41
C ASN A 86 -23.47 1.35 15.01
N ARG A 87 -23.53 0.89 13.76
CA ARG A 87 -22.80 -0.26 13.27
C ARG A 87 -21.87 0.07 12.10
N ILE A 88 -22.19 1.13 11.34
CA ILE A 88 -21.45 1.56 10.15
C ILE A 88 -21.22 3.06 10.26
N ARG A 89 -19.96 3.46 10.18
CA ARG A 89 -19.52 4.85 10.08
C ARG A 89 -18.74 5.04 8.79
N VAL A 90 -18.85 6.25 8.22
CA VAL A 90 -18.13 6.61 7.00
C VAL A 90 -17.46 7.96 7.21
N ALA A 91 -16.21 8.06 6.84
CA ALA A 91 -15.46 9.31 6.81
C ALA A 91 -14.80 9.48 5.44
N ASP A 92 -14.82 10.70 4.93
CA ASP A 92 -14.17 11.07 3.67
C ASP A 92 -12.95 11.92 3.93
N ALA A 93 -11.98 11.87 2.99
CA ALA A 93 -10.81 12.72 2.98
C ALA A 93 -10.56 13.30 1.60
N GLU A 94 -9.99 14.49 1.56
CA GLU A 94 -9.48 15.15 0.35
C GLU A 94 -8.02 15.50 0.54
N VAL A 95 -7.18 15.12 -0.42
CA VAL A 95 -5.79 15.59 -0.51
C VAL A 95 -5.78 16.85 -1.36
N ILE A 96 -5.29 17.95 -0.79
CA ILE A 96 -5.36 19.29 -1.39
C ILE A 96 -3.94 19.80 -1.62
N GLN A 97 -3.65 20.23 -2.84
CA GLN A 97 -2.42 20.94 -3.20
C GLN A 97 -2.73 22.21 -4.00
N ALA A 98 -2.11 23.33 -3.66
CA ALA A 98 -2.34 24.60 -4.34
C ALA A 98 -3.82 24.99 -4.47
N GLY A 99 -4.64 24.62 -3.49
CA GLY A 99 -6.10 24.91 -3.48
C GLY A 99 -6.94 23.95 -4.32
N GLU A 100 -6.34 22.92 -4.95
CA GLU A 100 -7.06 21.93 -5.74
C GLU A 100 -7.07 20.56 -5.06
N VAL A 101 -8.22 19.83 -5.16
CA VAL A 101 -8.30 18.44 -4.73
C VAL A 101 -7.63 17.55 -5.77
N VAL A 102 -6.55 16.88 -5.36
CA VAL A 102 -5.74 16.00 -6.22
C VAL A 102 -6.03 14.51 -6.00
N ALA A 103 -6.54 14.15 -4.83
CA ALA A 103 -7.04 12.81 -4.52
C ALA A 103 -8.18 12.90 -3.50
N ARG A 104 -9.04 11.88 -3.50
CA ARG A 104 -10.16 11.74 -2.54
C ARG A 104 -10.15 10.34 -1.96
N ALA A 105 -10.63 10.20 -0.72
CA ALA A 105 -10.80 8.89 -0.12
C ALA A 105 -12.10 8.77 0.67
N SER A 106 -12.55 7.51 0.84
CA SER A 106 -13.66 7.16 1.71
C SER A 106 -13.28 5.95 2.56
N LEU A 107 -13.37 6.11 3.88
CA LEU A 107 -13.14 5.07 4.88
C LEU A 107 -14.48 4.58 5.44
N VAL A 108 -14.70 3.27 5.40
CA VAL A 108 -15.78 2.60 6.11
C VAL A 108 -15.23 1.98 7.38
N LEU A 109 -15.81 2.35 8.51
CA LEU A 109 -15.55 1.78 9.82
C LEU A 109 -16.73 0.91 10.22
N LEU A 110 -16.47 -0.34 10.60
CA LEU A 110 -17.49 -1.28 11.05
C LEU A 110 -17.34 -1.56 12.54
N ARG A 111 -18.49 -1.64 13.24
CA ARG A 111 -18.48 -2.04 14.64
C ARG A 111 -18.05 -3.49 14.76
N THR A 112 -17.06 -3.75 15.63
CA THR A 112 -16.64 -5.11 15.95
C THR A 112 -17.71 -5.84 16.76
N SER A 113 -17.94 -7.11 16.46
CA SER A 113 -18.90 -7.98 17.12
C SER A 113 -18.50 -9.44 16.95
N ASP A 114 -19.16 -10.33 17.69
CA ASP A 114 -18.99 -11.76 17.49
C ASP A 114 -19.48 -12.16 16.08
N ALA A 115 -18.87 -13.24 15.56
CA ALA A 115 -19.31 -13.82 14.31
C ALA A 115 -20.70 -14.43 14.44
N PRO A 116 -21.55 -14.38 13.39
CA PRO A 116 -22.83 -15.08 13.39
C PRO A 116 -22.61 -16.61 13.46
N PRO A 117 -23.57 -17.38 13.96
CA PRO A 117 -23.46 -18.82 13.97
C PRO A 117 -23.47 -19.41 12.55
N GLY A 118 -22.83 -20.57 12.41
CA GLY A 118 -22.70 -21.28 11.12
C GLY A 118 -21.28 -21.16 10.53
N GLU A 119 -21.07 -21.89 9.44
CA GLU A 119 -19.81 -21.91 8.72
C GLU A 119 -19.99 -21.28 7.34
N VAL A 120 -19.00 -20.52 6.90
CA VAL A 120 -18.91 -19.93 5.56
C VAL A 120 -17.64 -20.46 4.91
N TRP A 121 -17.73 -20.78 3.62
CA TRP A 121 -16.56 -21.18 2.84
C TRP A 121 -15.45 -20.14 2.93
N GLN A 122 -14.23 -20.60 3.17
CA GLN A 122 -13.02 -19.75 3.23
C GLN A 122 -12.00 -20.26 2.21
N GLY A 123 -11.35 -19.33 1.50
CA GLY A 123 -10.21 -19.66 0.65
C GLY A 123 -9.03 -20.11 1.52
N GLY A 124 -8.38 -21.23 1.11
CA GLY A 124 -7.30 -21.85 1.88
C GLY A 124 -5.89 -21.37 1.50
N HIS A 125 -5.76 -20.38 0.63
CA HIS A 125 -4.42 -19.93 0.20
C HIS A 125 -3.71 -19.14 1.31
N ARG A 126 -2.43 -19.47 1.52
CA ARG A 126 -1.55 -18.83 2.48
C ARG A 126 -0.28 -18.37 1.77
N LEU A 127 0.17 -17.18 2.04
CA LEU A 127 1.44 -16.64 1.63
C LEU A 127 2.32 -16.45 2.87
N ASP A 128 3.42 -17.19 2.95
CA ASP A 128 4.41 -16.98 3.99
C ASP A 128 5.48 -16.01 3.49
N GLY A 129 5.89 -15.09 4.35
CA GLY A 129 6.99 -14.17 4.06
C GLY A 129 8.35 -14.89 3.95
N PRO A 130 9.42 -14.16 3.57
CA PRO A 130 10.77 -14.74 3.48
C PRO A 130 11.21 -15.30 4.82
N SER A 131 11.73 -16.53 4.80
CA SER A 131 12.24 -17.22 5.99
C SER A 131 13.47 -16.53 6.57
N GLY A 132 13.81 -16.84 7.83
CA GLY A 132 15.03 -16.34 8.46
C GLY A 132 16.29 -16.69 7.67
N GLU A 133 16.35 -17.86 7.03
CA GLU A 133 17.47 -18.28 6.19
C GLU A 133 17.60 -17.42 4.93
N VAL A 134 16.48 -17.14 4.23
CA VAL A 134 16.45 -16.26 3.06
C VAL A 134 16.91 -14.85 3.43
N ARG A 135 16.44 -14.33 4.56
CA ARG A 135 16.86 -13.01 5.05
C ARG A 135 18.34 -12.96 5.41
N ALA A 136 18.85 -13.99 6.09
CA ALA A 136 20.26 -14.09 6.45
C ALA A 136 21.16 -14.18 5.21
N ALA A 137 20.77 -14.95 4.19
CA ALA A 137 21.50 -15.05 2.93
C ALA A 137 21.61 -13.71 2.18
N ALA A 138 20.64 -12.83 2.36
CA ALA A 138 20.65 -11.47 1.81
C ALA A 138 21.29 -10.42 2.76
N GLY A 139 22.05 -10.85 3.77
CA GLY A 139 22.76 -9.95 4.70
C GLY A 139 21.87 -9.28 5.73
N GLY A 140 20.67 -9.81 6.02
CA GLY A 140 19.74 -9.26 7.02
C GLY A 140 19.07 -7.96 6.59
N LEU A 141 19.00 -7.68 5.29
CA LEU A 141 18.40 -6.46 4.74
C LEU A 141 16.92 -6.32 5.15
N VAL A 142 16.60 -5.16 5.67
CA VAL A 142 15.20 -4.72 5.82
C VAL A 142 14.81 -4.01 4.53
N ALA A 143 14.35 -4.76 3.55
CA ALA A 143 13.96 -4.26 2.23
C ALA A 143 12.63 -4.91 1.81
N PRO A 144 11.90 -4.35 0.84
CA PRO A 144 10.82 -5.10 0.22
C PRO A 144 11.38 -6.38 -0.42
N TRP A 145 10.68 -7.48 -0.20
CA TRP A 145 10.96 -8.77 -0.81
C TRP A 145 9.98 -9.01 -1.94
N PHE A 146 10.48 -9.43 -3.07
CA PHE A 146 9.68 -9.73 -4.26
C PHE A 146 9.72 -11.22 -4.56
N GLY A 147 8.65 -11.72 -5.14
CA GLY A 147 8.52 -13.09 -5.60
C GLY A 147 7.71 -13.17 -6.88
N SER A 148 7.89 -14.22 -7.66
CA SER A 148 7.13 -14.43 -8.90
C SER A 148 6.94 -15.92 -9.21
N GLY A 149 5.98 -16.23 -10.10
CA GLY A 149 5.66 -17.60 -10.54
C GLY A 149 4.67 -18.31 -9.63
N ASP A 150 4.33 -19.56 -9.98
CA ASP A 150 3.31 -20.36 -9.29
C ASP A 150 3.90 -21.41 -8.35
N ASP A 151 5.21 -21.69 -8.46
CA ASP A 151 5.90 -22.76 -7.71
C ASP A 151 6.33 -22.34 -6.29
N GLY A 152 5.66 -21.34 -5.71
CA GLY A 152 5.97 -20.80 -4.40
C GLY A 152 6.82 -19.53 -4.43
N PRO A 153 6.97 -18.87 -3.27
CA PRO A 153 7.69 -17.60 -3.21
C PRO A 153 9.20 -17.82 -3.28
N ASN A 154 9.79 -17.44 -4.38
CA ASN A 154 11.24 -17.35 -4.60
C ASN A 154 11.74 -15.96 -4.18
N TRP A 155 11.64 -15.64 -2.89
CA TRP A 155 11.88 -14.31 -2.36
C TRP A 155 13.30 -13.80 -2.61
N THR A 156 13.41 -12.64 -3.29
CA THR A 156 14.64 -11.83 -3.35
C THR A 156 14.33 -10.35 -3.12
N PRO A 157 15.30 -9.52 -2.70
CA PRO A 157 15.13 -8.07 -2.60
C PRO A 157 15.22 -7.36 -3.96
N SER A 158 15.55 -8.07 -5.03
CA SER A 158 15.76 -7.54 -6.38
C SER A 158 14.49 -7.66 -7.22
N MET A 159 13.94 -6.56 -7.68
CA MET A 159 12.84 -6.60 -8.64
C MET A 159 13.26 -7.20 -9.98
N ALA A 160 14.52 -7.00 -10.40
CA ALA A 160 15.02 -7.48 -11.69
C ALA A 160 14.96 -9.01 -11.80
N ASP A 161 15.09 -9.74 -10.67
CA ASP A 161 15.02 -11.20 -10.64
C ASP A 161 13.62 -11.73 -10.93
N HIS A 162 12.62 -10.86 -10.87
CA HIS A 162 11.19 -11.19 -11.01
C HIS A 162 10.54 -10.57 -12.24
N GLU A 163 11.33 -10.02 -13.17
CA GLU A 163 10.79 -9.53 -14.44
C GLU A 163 10.21 -10.70 -15.25
N GLY A 164 9.01 -10.52 -15.80
CA GLY A 164 8.33 -11.58 -16.52
C GLY A 164 6.82 -11.56 -16.40
N ALA A 165 6.13 -12.52 -17.05
CA ALA A 165 4.68 -12.63 -17.06
C ALA A 165 4.09 -13.44 -15.88
N GLY A 166 4.92 -14.02 -15.01
CA GLY A 166 4.45 -14.80 -13.87
C GLY A 166 3.76 -13.92 -12.82
N ARG A 167 2.88 -14.55 -12.03
CA ARG A 167 2.23 -13.94 -10.86
C ARG A 167 3.26 -13.24 -9.99
N LYS A 168 2.95 -12.05 -9.49
CA LYS A 168 3.83 -11.28 -8.62
C LYS A 168 3.34 -11.25 -7.18
N ARG A 169 4.31 -11.16 -6.28
CA ARG A 169 4.06 -10.97 -4.85
C ARG A 169 5.12 -10.10 -4.23
N MET A 170 4.77 -9.47 -3.12
CA MET A 170 5.69 -8.67 -2.33
C MET A 170 5.43 -8.90 -0.84
N TRP A 171 6.49 -8.88 -0.05
CA TRP A 171 6.43 -8.87 1.40
C TRP A 171 7.26 -7.70 1.91
N THR A 172 6.65 -6.81 2.69
CA THR A 172 7.30 -5.54 2.99
C THR A 172 6.95 -4.98 4.36
N ARG A 173 7.90 -4.29 4.94
CA ARG A 173 7.69 -3.31 6.01
C ARG A 173 7.66 -1.93 5.36
N MET A 174 6.50 -1.30 5.38
CA MET A 174 6.35 0.04 4.83
C MET A 174 7.06 1.09 5.69
N PRO A 175 7.57 2.19 5.10
CA PRO A 175 8.09 3.34 5.83
C PRO A 175 7.06 3.94 6.78
N GLN A 176 7.51 4.77 7.74
CA GLN A 176 6.62 5.65 8.49
C GLN A 176 5.83 6.55 7.52
N VAL A 177 4.57 6.81 7.84
CA VAL A 177 3.79 7.78 7.07
C VAL A 177 4.33 9.18 7.30
N VAL A 178 4.44 9.56 8.56
CA VAL A 178 5.01 10.84 9.00
C VAL A 178 6.22 10.57 9.88
N ALA A 179 7.30 11.31 9.67
CA ALA A 179 8.53 11.15 10.41
C ALA A 179 8.31 11.31 11.92
N GLY A 180 8.77 10.34 12.70
CA GLY A 180 8.62 10.29 14.16
C GLY A 180 7.30 9.70 14.63
N GLU A 181 6.41 9.25 13.74
CA GLU A 181 5.17 8.56 14.07
C GLU A 181 5.24 7.09 13.62
N ASP A 182 4.92 6.16 14.49
CA ASP A 182 4.80 4.75 14.08
C ASP A 182 3.58 4.58 13.18
N ALA A 183 3.79 3.91 12.04
CA ALA A 183 2.68 3.59 11.14
C ALA A 183 1.71 2.62 11.84
N THR A 184 0.43 2.97 11.86
CA THR A 184 -0.61 2.10 12.43
C THR A 184 -0.78 0.83 11.58
N PRO A 185 -1.34 -0.25 12.13
CA PRO A 185 -1.67 -1.45 11.34
C PRO A 185 -2.53 -1.13 10.12
N PHE A 186 -3.49 -0.23 10.26
CA PHE A 186 -4.34 0.21 9.14
C PHE A 186 -3.56 0.96 8.07
N ALA A 187 -2.72 1.93 8.45
CA ALA A 187 -1.88 2.65 7.51
C ALA A 187 -0.93 1.71 6.75
N ARG A 188 -0.34 0.69 7.43
CA ARG A 188 0.49 -0.33 6.78
C ARG A 188 -0.30 -1.13 5.74
N ALA A 189 -1.51 -1.58 6.09
CA ALA A 189 -2.38 -2.30 5.15
C ALA A 189 -2.77 -1.43 3.95
N ALA A 190 -3.10 -0.16 4.16
CA ALA A 190 -3.46 0.77 3.09
C ALA A 190 -2.29 1.02 2.13
N MET A 191 -1.09 1.26 2.66
CA MET A 191 0.13 1.46 1.86
C MET A 191 0.48 0.21 1.05
N THR A 192 0.43 -0.97 1.67
CA THR A 192 0.71 -2.23 0.98
C THR A 192 -0.37 -2.57 -0.03
N GLY A 193 -1.65 -2.32 0.29
CA GLY A 193 -2.76 -2.55 -0.63
C GLY A 193 -2.67 -1.75 -1.92
N GLU A 194 -2.11 -0.54 -1.88
CA GLU A 194 -1.87 0.25 -3.09
C GLU A 194 -0.85 -0.41 -4.03
N THR A 195 0.11 -1.16 -3.50
CA THR A 195 1.09 -1.88 -4.33
C THR A 195 0.46 -3.00 -5.16
N THR A 196 -0.82 -3.31 -5.00
CA THR A 196 -1.60 -4.13 -5.93
C THR A 196 -1.44 -3.62 -7.36
N SER A 197 -1.39 -2.30 -7.56
CA SER A 197 -1.12 -1.70 -8.86
C SER A 197 0.19 -2.19 -9.46
N LEU A 198 1.26 -2.24 -8.67
CA LEU A 198 2.55 -2.77 -9.11
C LEU A 198 2.47 -4.28 -9.37
N MET A 199 1.92 -5.05 -8.42
CA MET A 199 1.90 -6.52 -8.49
C MET A 199 1.09 -7.05 -9.66
N THR A 200 0.01 -6.38 -10.03
CA THR A 200 -0.89 -6.82 -11.10
C THR A 200 -0.54 -6.27 -12.48
N ASN A 201 0.19 -5.15 -12.57
CA ASN A 201 0.53 -4.49 -13.83
C ASN A 201 2.00 -4.62 -14.24
N TRP A 202 2.79 -5.39 -13.50
CA TRP A 202 4.20 -5.64 -13.78
C TRP A 202 4.37 -6.86 -14.67
N GLY A 203 4.73 -6.62 -15.92
CA GLY A 203 4.92 -7.65 -16.96
C GLY A 203 6.37 -7.70 -17.48
N THR A 204 6.52 -8.32 -18.65
CA THR A 204 7.81 -8.53 -19.35
C THR A 204 8.46 -7.26 -19.88
N ALA A 205 7.75 -6.14 -19.91
CA ALA A 205 8.24 -4.84 -20.36
C ALA A 205 8.15 -3.78 -19.25
N GLY A 206 8.21 -4.21 -17.98
CA GLY A 206 8.02 -3.34 -16.83
C GLY A 206 6.55 -3.06 -16.52
N VAL A 207 6.25 -1.87 -15.95
CA VAL A 207 4.89 -1.47 -15.57
C VAL A 207 4.35 -0.48 -16.59
N GLY A 208 3.32 -0.90 -17.31
CA GLY A 208 2.71 -0.15 -18.40
C GLY A 208 1.34 0.46 -18.12
N PHE A 209 0.81 0.32 -16.90
CA PHE A 209 -0.48 0.87 -16.49
C PHE A 209 -0.33 1.76 -15.27
N ILE A 210 -1.08 2.85 -15.23
CA ILE A 210 -1.17 3.79 -14.10
C ILE A 210 -2.53 3.60 -13.46
N ASN A 211 -2.58 3.33 -12.15
CA ASN A 211 -3.84 3.20 -11.44
C ASN A 211 -4.55 4.55 -11.28
N ALA A 212 -5.87 4.52 -11.46
CA ALA A 212 -6.78 5.63 -11.23
C ALA A 212 -7.34 5.64 -9.80
N ASP A 213 -7.41 4.45 -9.20
CA ASP A 213 -7.93 4.23 -7.85
C ASP A 213 -7.26 3.04 -7.17
N VAL A 214 -7.59 2.87 -5.89
CA VAL A 214 -7.40 1.63 -5.14
C VAL A 214 -8.50 1.47 -4.10
N THR A 215 -9.01 0.26 -3.95
CA THR A 215 -9.86 -0.13 -2.82
C THR A 215 -9.20 -1.24 -2.05
N VAL A 216 -9.03 -1.04 -0.74
CA VAL A 216 -8.52 -2.03 0.22
C VAL A 216 -9.67 -2.40 1.16
N ALA A 217 -10.04 -3.68 1.21
CA ALA A 217 -11.05 -4.22 2.12
C ALA A 217 -10.39 -5.19 3.09
N LEU A 218 -10.61 -4.98 4.39
CA LEU A 218 -9.96 -5.71 5.47
C LEU A 218 -10.99 -6.44 6.34
N ALA A 219 -10.78 -7.73 6.56
CA ALA A 219 -11.52 -8.51 7.56
C ALA A 219 -10.94 -8.30 8.97
N ARG A 220 -9.65 -8.03 9.07
CA ARG A 220 -8.91 -7.71 10.29
C ARG A 220 -7.70 -6.84 9.98
N LEU A 221 -7.16 -6.18 11.00
CA LEU A 221 -5.89 -5.46 10.87
C LEU A 221 -4.70 -6.43 10.87
N PRO A 222 -3.58 -6.08 10.18
CA PRO A 222 -2.38 -6.89 10.19
C PRO A 222 -1.71 -6.94 11.56
N ILE A 223 -1.17 -8.12 11.89
CA ILE A 223 -0.34 -8.36 13.06
C ILE A 223 1.13 -8.23 12.65
N GLY A 224 1.94 -7.58 13.48
CA GLY A 224 3.34 -7.31 13.17
C GLY A 224 3.54 -6.11 12.24
N ASP A 225 4.77 -5.92 11.80
CA ASP A 225 5.20 -4.74 11.05
C ASP A 225 5.22 -4.94 9.53
N GLU A 226 5.17 -6.18 9.09
CA GLU A 226 5.24 -6.55 7.69
C GLU A 226 3.88 -6.98 7.15
N VAL A 227 3.61 -6.65 5.90
CA VAL A 227 2.40 -7.04 5.18
C VAL A 227 2.80 -7.60 3.82
N GLY A 228 2.22 -8.74 3.47
CA GLY A 228 2.35 -9.37 2.16
C GLY A 228 1.23 -8.96 1.23
N VAL A 229 1.51 -8.96 -0.07
CA VAL A 229 0.53 -8.81 -1.14
C VAL A 229 0.85 -9.78 -2.26
N GLU A 230 -0.14 -10.50 -2.74
CA GLU A 230 -0.01 -11.40 -3.89
C GLU A 230 -1.11 -11.09 -4.91
N ALA A 231 -0.72 -10.95 -6.18
CA ALA A 231 -1.66 -10.75 -7.27
C ALA A 231 -2.57 -11.98 -7.45
N ASP A 232 -3.88 -11.76 -7.51
CA ASP A 232 -4.86 -12.80 -7.79
C ASP A 232 -5.26 -12.82 -9.25
N GLY A 233 -5.35 -11.64 -9.89
CA GLY A 233 -5.79 -11.52 -11.26
C GLY A 233 -5.44 -10.18 -11.90
N HIS A 234 -5.32 -10.23 -13.24
CA HIS A 234 -5.21 -9.07 -14.10
C HIS A 234 -6.12 -9.26 -15.30
N LEU A 235 -7.05 -8.34 -15.50
CA LEU A 235 -7.94 -8.30 -16.66
C LEU A 235 -7.68 -7.00 -17.41
N THR A 236 -7.55 -7.07 -18.74
CA THR A 236 -7.34 -5.88 -19.55
C THR A 236 -8.09 -5.94 -20.87
N ALA A 237 -8.70 -4.81 -21.24
CA ALA A 237 -9.33 -4.60 -22.55
C ALA A 237 -9.27 -3.11 -22.90
N GLU A 238 -9.00 -2.79 -24.17
CA GLU A 238 -9.04 -1.42 -24.71
C GLU A 238 -8.23 -0.39 -23.92
N GLY A 239 -7.12 -0.82 -23.31
CA GLY A 239 -6.26 0.05 -22.51
C GLY A 239 -6.75 0.31 -21.07
N ILE A 240 -7.80 -0.35 -20.64
CA ILE A 240 -8.28 -0.36 -19.24
C ILE A 240 -7.84 -1.68 -18.59
N ALA A 241 -7.34 -1.61 -17.38
CA ALA A 241 -6.98 -2.80 -16.60
C ALA A 241 -7.66 -2.81 -15.23
N VAL A 242 -7.97 -4.02 -14.75
CA VAL A 242 -8.41 -4.28 -13.38
C VAL A 242 -7.46 -5.30 -12.78
N GLY A 243 -6.84 -4.95 -11.66
CA GLY A 243 -5.97 -5.83 -10.90
C GLY A 243 -6.55 -6.14 -9.54
N THR A 244 -6.48 -7.41 -9.11
CA THR A 244 -6.90 -7.84 -7.77
C THR A 244 -5.76 -8.54 -7.06
N ALA A 245 -5.70 -8.38 -5.74
CA ALA A 245 -4.71 -9.01 -4.89
C ALA A 245 -5.27 -9.35 -3.51
N THR A 246 -4.70 -10.38 -2.89
CA THR A 246 -4.92 -10.70 -1.48
C THR A 246 -3.79 -10.14 -0.64
N LEU A 247 -4.14 -9.59 0.52
CA LEU A 247 -3.22 -9.08 1.52
C LEU A 247 -3.04 -10.09 2.66
N TYR A 248 -1.82 -10.20 3.16
CA TYR A 248 -1.41 -11.18 4.16
C TYR A 248 -0.59 -10.55 5.28
N ASP A 249 -0.62 -11.18 6.43
CA ASP A 249 0.38 -11.04 7.48
C ASP A 249 0.90 -12.44 7.87
N GLN A 250 1.71 -12.51 8.93
CA GLN A 250 2.28 -13.77 9.43
C GLN A 250 1.24 -14.82 9.85
N GLU A 251 -0.01 -14.44 10.09
CA GLU A 251 -1.09 -15.35 10.48
C GLU A 251 -1.99 -15.76 9.30
N GLY A 252 -1.79 -15.18 8.12
CA GLY A 252 -2.52 -15.52 6.91
C GLY A 252 -3.23 -14.31 6.27
N PRO A 253 -4.29 -14.54 5.48
CA PRO A 253 -4.98 -13.47 4.76
C PRO A 253 -5.68 -12.50 5.72
N ILE A 254 -5.57 -11.21 5.41
CA ILE A 254 -6.20 -10.13 6.17
C ILE A 254 -7.30 -9.41 5.38
N GLY A 255 -7.26 -9.51 4.07
CA GLY A 255 -8.20 -8.82 3.19
C GLY A 255 -7.77 -8.85 1.73
N SER A 256 -8.41 -8.02 0.92
CA SER A 256 -8.17 -7.94 -0.52
C SER A 256 -8.03 -6.50 -0.97
N SER A 257 -7.34 -6.33 -2.10
CA SER A 257 -7.21 -5.04 -2.77
C SER A 257 -7.58 -5.17 -4.24
N ILE A 258 -8.18 -4.10 -4.79
CA ILE A 258 -8.52 -3.97 -6.21
C ILE A 258 -8.10 -2.59 -6.70
N VAL A 259 -7.57 -2.54 -7.92
CA VAL A 259 -7.20 -1.31 -8.62
C VAL A 259 -7.82 -1.29 -10.00
N THR A 260 -8.23 -0.10 -10.47
CA THR A 260 -8.46 0.16 -11.88
C THR A 260 -7.30 0.99 -12.44
N ALA A 261 -6.91 0.73 -13.68
CA ALA A 261 -5.73 1.35 -14.26
C ALA A 261 -5.91 1.64 -15.74
N ILE A 262 -5.20 2.65 -16.23
CA ILE A 262 -5.16 3.03 -17.63
C ILE A 262 -3.79 2.77 -18.24
N ALA A 263 -3.77 2.29 -19.49
CA ALA A 263 -2.54 2.04 -20.24
C ALA A 263 -1.74 3.33 -20.46
N ASN A 264 -0.44 3.25 -20.19
CA ASN A 264 0.52 4.31 -20.41
C ASN A 264 1.67 3.82 -21.31
N ALA A 265 1.33 3.40 -22.54
CA ALA A 265 2.27 2.80 -23.47
C ALA A 265 3.45 3.70 -23.86
N ARG A 266 3.29 5.04 -23.72
CA ARG A 266 4.35 6.01 -24.04
C ARG A 266 5.37 6.19 -22.92
N ARG A 267 5.09 5.73 -21.70
CA ARG A 267 5.91 5.98 -20.53
C ARG A 267 5.81 4.81 -19.54
N GLN A 268 6.43 3.70 -19.90
CA GLN A 268 6.51 2.52 -19.03
C GLN A 268 7.62 2.71 -17.99
N VAL A 269 7.43 2.16 -16.80
CA VAL A 269 8.47 2.08 -15.78
C VAL A 269 9.24 0.79 -15.98
N ASP A 270 10.51 0.92 -16.38
CA ASP A 270 11.46 -0.18 -16.44
C ASP A 270 11.95 -0.49 -15.00
N VAL A 271 11.43 -1.56 -14.44
CA VAL A 271 11.72 -1.94 -13.06
C VAL A 271 13.15 -2.49 -12.88
N ALA A 272 13.76 -3.02 -13.95
CA ALA A 272 15.13 -3.52 -13.91
C ALA A 272 16.15 -2.39 -13.79
N LYS A 273 15.86 -1.20 -14.32
CA LYS A 273 16.71 -0.01 -14.20
C LYS A 273 16.49 0.77 -12.91
N THR A 274 15.44 0.47 -12.16
CA THR A 274 15.15 1.18 -10.92
C THR A 274 16.03 0.61 -9.81
N ARG A 275 17.14 1.28 -9.49
CA ARG A 275 17.99 0.96 -8.33
C ARG A 275 17.12 0.86 -7.08
N ALA A 276 17.39 -0.15 -6.23
CA ALA A 276 16.80 -0.25 -4.92
C ALA A 276 16.91 1.10 -4.19
N LEU A 277 15.78 1.63 -3.72
CA LEU A 277 15.77 2.80 -2.86
C LEU A 277 16.47 2.42 -1.56
N GLY A 278 17.71 2.84 -1.37
CA GLY A 278 18.42 2.62 -0.11
C GLY A 278 19.85 2.07 -0.23
N SER A 279 20.58 2.36 -1.31
CA SER A 279 22.05 2.18 -1.30
C SER A 279 22.76 3.52 -1.17
#